data_e8db54df1524216304d76b5d81fad765
#
_entry.id   e8db54df1524216304d76b5d81fad765
#
_cell.length_a   1.000
_cell.length_b   1.000
_cell.length_c   1.000
_cell.angle_alpha   90.00
_cell.angle_beta   90.00
_cell.angle_gamma   90.00
#
_symmetry.space_group_name_H-M   'P 1'
#
loop_
_entity.id
_entity.type
_entity.pdbx_description
1 polymer ?
#
loop_
_entity_poly.entity_id
_entity_poly.type
_entity_poly.pdbx_seq_one_letter_code
_entity_poly.pdbx_strand_id
1 'polypeptide(L)'
;AAEYKARATRLKKAILLEGEPDRTPVCLLAGYYPATRKGLTPYDVTQDYDKTVDAWLEANHVVQADTLLAPVFAAIPGRAYEILDVEILNWPGHGVPKEASFQYNEKEWMQADEYDLLIDDPTDYLLHYYLPRVAGGLRGFAKLMSPLDMVEIVGGPPWMMRWADPDVQASLEKLTAAGREAAAWGGKVYPLLGRLVAEG
;
A
#
# COMPACT_ATOMS: atom_id res chain seq x y z
N ALA A 1 -12.12 6.43 25.71
CA ALA A 1 -13.33 7.16 25.25
C ALA A 1 -13.27 8.66 25.51
N ALA A 2 -12.91 9.11 26.72
CA ALA A 2 -12.81 10.55 27.04
C ALA A 2 -11.66 11.24 26.31
N GLU A 3 -10.50 10.61 26.28
CA GLU A 3 -9.29 11.12 25.62
C GLU A 3 -9.46 11.17 24.10
N TYR A 4 -10.00 10.12 23.50
CA TYR A 4 -10.36 10.12 22.08
C TYR A 4 -11.29 11.31 21.72
N LYS A 5 -12.31 11.55 22.54
CA LYS A 5 -13.22 12.70 22.32
C LYS A 5 -12.50 14.03 22.42
N ALA A 6 -11.58 14.17 23.38
CA ALA A 6 -10.79 15.40 23.54
C ALA A 6 -9.89 15.65 22.32
N ARG A 7 -9.16 14.62 21.86
CA ARG A 7 -8.30 14.67 20.65
C ARG A 7 -9.12 14.99 19.40
N ALA A 8 -10.23 14.27 19.19
CA ALA A 8 -11.11 14.50 18.03
C ALA A 8 -11.72 15.92 18.05
N THR A 9 -12.13 16.42 19.22
CA THR A 9 -12.67 17.78 19.37
C THR A 9 -11.59 18.83 19.06
N ARG A 10 -10.37 18.63 19.52
CA ARG A 10 -9.22 19.52 19.27
C ARG A 10 -8.91 19.61 17.78
N LEU A 11 -8.81 18.46 17.10
CA LEU A 11 -8.59 18.40 15.67
C LEU A 11 -9.72 19.07 14.90
N LYS A 12 -10.98 18.76 15.24
CA LYS A 12 -12.16 19.34 14.59
C LYS A 12 -12.17 20.86 14.71
N LYS A 13 -11.97 21.40 15.91
CA LYS A 13 -11.90 22.85 16.12
C LYS A 13 -10.82 23.53 15.26
N ALA A 14 -9.63 22.92 15.18
CA ALA A 14 -8.54 23.47 14.39
C ALA A 14 -8.83 23.42 12.88
N ILE A 15 -9.37 22.32 12.37
CA ILE A 15 -9.66 22.13 10.94
C ILE A 15 -10.82 23.01 10.48
N LEU A 16 -11.90 23.09 11.27
CA LEU A 16 -13.12 23.83 10.91
C LEU A 16 -13.09 25.28 11.38
N LEU A 17 -12.02 25.74 12.04
CA LEU A 17 -11.90 27.07 12.60
C LEU A 17 -13.04 27.45 13.57
N GLU A 18 -13.54 26.44 14.33
CA GLU A 18 -14.63 26.61 15.31
C GLU A 18 -14.15 27.15 16.67
N GLY A 19 -13.16 28.03 16.66
CA GLY A 19 -12.55 28.62 17.85
C GLY A 19 -11.17 28.00 18.20
N GLU A 20 -10.54 28.53 19.24
CA GLU A 20 -9.23 28.02 19.67
C GLU A 20 -9.36 26.66 20.34
N PRO A 21 -8.55 25.65 19.93
CA PRO A 21 -8.42 24.41 20.69
C PRO A 21 -7.68 24.65 22.01
N ASP A 22 -7.82 23.74 22.95
CA ASP A 22 -7.12 23.76 24.27
C ASP A 22 -5.58 23.75 24.14
N ARG A 23 -5.07 23.23 23.05
CA ARG A 23 -3.66 23.30 22.61
C ARG A 23 -3.57 23.06 21.11
N THR A 24 -2.44 23.35 20.50
CA THR A 24 -2.15 23.00 19.11
C THR A 24 -2.26 21.48 18.90
N PRO A 25 -3.07 21.00 17.94
CA PRO A 25 -3.12 19.58 17.60
C PRO A 25 -1.77 19.08 17.08
N VAL A 26 -1.37 17.91 17.50
CA VAL A 26 -0.16 17.24 17.02
C VAL A 26 -0.56 16.06 16.11
N CYS A 27 -0.32 16.21 14.81
CA CYS A 27 -0.52 15.18 13.81
C CYS A 27 0.85 14.73 13.31
N LEU A 28 1.25 13.51 13.64
CA LEU A 28 2.60 13.03 13.37
C LEU A 28 2.61 11.98 12.27
N LEU A 29 3.39 12.23 11.21
CA LEU A 29 3.79 11.24 10.22
C LEU A 29 5.21 10.76 10.57
N ALA A 30 5.30 9.67 11.31
CA ALA A 30 6.55 9.25 11.95
C ALA A 30 7.44 8.34 11.08
N GLY A 31 7.01 7.99 9.86
CA GLY A 31 7.77 7.07 9.02
C GLY A 31 8.14 5.78 9.77
N TYR A 32 9.42 5.43 9.76
CA TYR A 32 9.95 4.26 10.46
C TYR A 32 10.45 4.54 11.89
N TYR A 33 10.17 5.71 12.46
CA TYR A 33 10.55 6.03 13.85
C TYR A 33 10.13 4.94 14.86
N PRO A 34 8.91 4.36 14.79
CA PRO A 34 8.54 3.27 15.69
C PRO A 34 9.48 2.06 15.64
N ALA A 35 9.94 1.69 14.45
CA ALA A 35 10.89 0.59 14.26
C ALA A 35 12.27 0.95 14.85
N THR A 36 12.83 2.09 14.46
CA THR A 36 14.17 2.52 14.91
C THR A 36 14.24 2.73 16.41
N ARG A 37 13.17 3.22 17.04
CA ARG A 37 13.06 3.33 18.49
C ARG A 37 13.25 1.98 19.22
N LYS A 38 12.82 0.87 18.60
CA LYS A 38 13.00 -0.49 19.13
C LYS A 38 14.31 -1.15 18.67
N GLY A 39 15.18 -0.42 17.99
CA GLY A 39 16.42 -0.97 17.43
C GLY A 39 16.17 -1.91 16.23
N LEU A 40 14.98 -1.82 15.62
CA LEU A 40 14.63 -2.55 14.40
C LEU A 40 14.95 -1.70 13.17
N THR A 41 15.30 -2.38 12.07
CA THR A 41 15.44 -1.71 10.78
C THR A 41 14.08 -1.53 10.11
N PRO A 42 13.93 -0.57 9.18
CA PRO A 42 12.77 -0.52 8.28
C PRO A 42 12.49 -1.84 7.57
N TYR A 43 13.53 -2.58 7.16
CA TYR A 43 13.37 -3.90 6.56
C TYR A 43 12.69 -4.91 7.52
N ASP A 44 13.11 -4.96 8.79
CA ASP A 44 12.55 -5.91 9.75
C ASP A 44 11.03 -5.80 9.85
N VAL A 45 10.51 -4.58 9.90
CA VAL A 45 9.07 -4.32 10.03
C VAL A 45 8.29 -4.48 8.73
N THR A 46 8.93 -4.49 7.57
CA THR A 46 8.27 -4.84 6.30
C THR A 46 8.18 -6.35 6.10
N GLN A 47 9.00 -7.13 6.80
CA GLN A 47 9.05 -8.59 6.69
C GLN A 47 8.36 -9.33 7.83
N ASP A 48 8.39 -8.76 9.03
CA ASP A 48 7.83 -9.36 10.25
C ASP A 48 6.70 -8.47 10.79
N TYR A 49 5.47 -8.89 10.54
CA TYR A 49 4.26 -8.12 10.87
C TYR A 49 3.99 -8.06 12.38
N ASP A 50 4.48 -9.03 13.16
CA ASP A 50 4.38 -8.98 14.62
C ASP A 50 5.32 -7.91 15.20
N LYS A 51 6.53 -7.78 14.65
CA LYS A 51 7.43 -6.67 14.98
C LYS A 51 6.82 -5.32 14.61
N THR A 52 6.11 -5.23 13.49
CA THR A 52 5.38 -4.02 13.11
C THR A 52 4.35 -3.65 14.17
N VAL A 53 3.48 -4.59 14.54
CA VAL A 53 2.44 -4.36 15.56
C VAL A 53 3.05 -3.90 16.87
N ASP A 54 4.08 -4.60 17.35
CA ASP A 54 4.74 -4.31 18.63
C ASP A 54 5.42 -2.92 18.63
N ALA A 55 6.11 -2.56 17.54
CA ALA A 55 6.77 -1.28 17.42
C ALA A 55 5.79 -0.10 17.37
N TRP A 56 4.73 -0.22 16.61
CA TRP A 56 3.73 0.86 16.49
C TRP A 56 2.83 0.99 17.72
N LEU A 57 2.51 -0.12 18.39
CA LEU A 57 1.79 -0.09 19.66
C LEU A 57 2.57 0.71 20.71
N GLU A 58 3.85 0.38 20.90
CA GLU A 58 4.70 1.07 21.86
C GLU A 58 4.87 2.56 21.51
N ALA A 59 5.11 2.88 20.24
CA ALA A 59 5.31 4.26 19.82
C ALA A 59 4.06 5.13 20.06
N ASN A 60 2.85 4.62 19.80
CA ASN A 60 1.61 5.32 20.09
C ASN A 60 1.44 5.60 21.58
N HIS A 61 1.79 4.65 22.46
CA HIS A 61 1.71 4.86 23.91
C HIS A 61 2.72 5.90 24.43
N VAL A 62 3.88 6.01 23.78
CA VAL A 62 4.92 6.97 24.22
C VAL A 62 4.68 8.37 23.67
N VAL A 63 4.33 8.48 22.38
CA VAL A 63 4.25 9.79 21.72
C VAL A 63 2.95 10.52 22.05
N GLN A 64 1.85 9.81 22.22
CA GLN A 64 0.54 10.38 22.57
C GLN A 64 0.14 11.59 21.72
N ALA A 65 0.33 11.51 20.40
CA ALA A 65 -0.13 12.51 19.44
C ALA A 65 -1.67 12.55 19.37
N ASP A 66 -2.21 13.59 18.74
CA ASP A 66 -3.67 13.71 18.55
C ASP A 66 -4.20 12.83 17.42
N THR A 67 -3.28 12.29 16.59
CA THR A 67 -3.58 11.27 15.58
C THR A 67 -2.81 9.99 15.87
N LEU A 68 -3.33 8.87 15.41
CA LEU A 68 -2.64 7.59 15.52
C LEU A 68 -1.42 7.55 14.59
N LEU A 69 -0.32 7.02 15.10
CA LEU A 69 0.80 6.56 14.26
C LEU A 69 0.40 5.23 13.64
N ALA A 70 -0.05 5.26 12.39
CA ALA A 70 -0.48 4.06 11.69
C ALA A 70 0.68 3.46 10.86
N PRO A 71 0.89 2.14 10.89
CA PRO A 71 1.94 1.50 10.09
C PRO A 71 1.65 1.53 8.59
N VAL A 72 0.40 1.75 8.18
CA VAL A 72 -0.05 1.70 6.78
C VAL A 72 0.69 2.64 5.82
N PHE A 73 1.31 3.70 6.34
CA PHE A 73 2.06 4.67 5.53
C PHE A 73 3.58 4.41 5.49
N ALA A 74 4.08 3.45 6.25
CA ALA A 74 5.51 3.17 6.34
C ALA A 74 5.82 1.68 6.22
N ALA A 75 5.25 0.85 7.08
CA ALA A 75 5.51 -0.59 7.12
C ALA A 75 4.63 -1.34 6.12
N ILE A 76 4.98 -1.23 4.84
CA ILE A 76 4.33 -1.95 3.74
C ILE A 76 4.43 -3.47 3.90
N PRO A 77 3.54 -4.27 3.28
CA PRO A 77 3.66 -5.72 3.24
C PRO A 77 4.80 -6.14 2.29
N GLY A 78 6.04 -6.07 2.77
CA GLY A 78 7.24 -6.24 1.95
C GLY A 78 7.26 -7.55 1.16
N ARG A 79 6.82 -8.66 1.76
CA ARG A 79 6.74 -9.96 1.07
C ARG A 79 5.77 -9.94 -0.13
N ALA A 80 4.67 -9.19 -0.04
CA ALA A 80 3.77 -9.04 -1.18
C ALA A 80 4.45 -8.26 -2.31
N TYR A 81 5.23 -7.25 -1.99
CA TYR A 81 5.99 -6.46 -2.96
C TYR A 81 7.10 -7.29 -3.63
N GLU A 82 7.78 -8.17 -2.87
CA GLU A 82 8.76 -9.14 -3.42
C GLU A 82 8.10 -10.09 -4.44
N ILE A 83 6.95 -10.67 -4.09
CA ILE A 83 6.22 -11.59 -4.96
C ILE A 83 5.81 -10.91 -6.26
N LEU A 84 5.34 -9.65 -6.18
CA LEU A 84 4.93 -8.88 -7.35
C LEU A 84 6.11 -8.30 -8.13
N ASP A 85 7.33 -8.38 -7.61
CA ASP A 85 8.50 -7.74 -8.23
C ASP A 85 8.22 -6.26 -8.53
N VAL A 86 7.88 -5.49 -7.48
CA VAL A 86 7.51 -4.08 -7.61
C VAL A 86 8.70 -3.26 -8.06
N GLU A 87 8.56 -2.56 -9.20
CA GLU A 87 9.63 -1.80 -9.84
C GLU A 87 9.53 -0.28 -9.65
N ILE A 88 8.32 0.23 -9.42
CA ILE A 88 8.09 1.68 -9.25
C ILE A 88 8.63 2.22 -7.92
N LEU A 89 8.86 1.35 -6.95
CA LEU A 89 9.28 1.69 -5.61
C LEU A 89 10.52 0.92 -5.21
N ASN A 90 11.58 1.63 -4.81
CA ASN A 90 12.69 1.08 -4.03
C ASN A 90 12.29 1.13 -2.56
N TRP A 91 12.47 0.03 -1.83
CA TRP A 91 12.03 -0.09 -0.45
C TRP A 91 13.07 -0.87 0.38
N PRO A 92 13.01 -0.84 1.71
CA PRO A 92 14.08 -1.39 2.55
C PRO A 92 14.55 -2.78 2.13
N GLY A 93 15.83 -2.92 1.79
CA GLY A 93 16.44 -4.16 1.29
C GLY A 93 16.25 -4.43 -0.21
N HIS A 94 15.48 -3.60 -0.92
CA HIS A 94 15.22 -3.70 -2.36
C HIS A 94 15.45 -2.34 -3.02
N GLY A 95 16.58 -2.19 -3.68
CA GLY A 95 17.02 -0.95 -4.32
C GLY A 95 17.55 0.13 -3.36
N VAL A 96 17.26 0.01 -2.05
CA VAL A 96 17.82 0.84 -0.98
C VAL A 96 18.33 -0.03 0.18
N PRO A 97 19.24 0.47 1.06
CA PRO A 97 19.68 -0.26 2.25
C PRO A 97 18.52 -0.67 3.17
N LYS A 98 18.72 -1.69 4.00
CA LYS A 98 17.73 -2.18 4.95
C LYS A 98 17.30 -1.15 6.00
N GLU A 99 18.19 -0.21 6.29
CA GLU A 99 18.04 0.88 7.25
C GLU A 99 17.39 2.13 6.64
N ALA A 100 17.29 2.18 5.30
CA ALA A 100 16.71 3.33 4.60
C ALA A 100 15.18 3.22 4.51
N SER A 101 14.55 4.36 4.27
CA SER A 101 13.14 4.42 3.90
C SER A 101 12.95 4.04 2.43
N PHE A 102 11.70 4.01 1.98
CA PHE A 102 11.40 3.80 0.57
C PHE A 102 11.72 5.05 -0.27
N GLN A 103 11.94 4.85 -1.55
CA GLN A 103 12.13 5.89 -2.55
C GLN A 103 11.47 5.46 -3.85
N TYR A 104 10.74 6.39 -4.48
CA TYR A 104 10.20 6.14 -5.80
C TYR A 104 11.32 6.02 -6.83
N ASN A 105 11.17 5.05 -7.74
CA ASN A 105 12.03 4.93 -8.90
C ASN A 105 11.50 5.88 -9.98
N GLU A 106 12.11 7.07 -10.04
CA GLU A 106 11.69 8.15 -10.92
C GLU A 106 12.07 7.85 -12.37
N LYS A 107 11.11 7.45 -13.17
CA LYS A 107 11.19 7.30 -14.63
C LYS A 107 9.81 7.50 -15.24
N GLU A 108 9.74 7.60 -16.55
CA GLU A 108 8.48 7.62 -17.28
C GLU A 108 7.79 6.26 -17.21
N TRP A 109 6.90 6.09 -16.25
CA TRP A 109 6.06 4.88 -16.13
C TRP A 109 4.85 4.93 -17.05
N MET A 110 4.43 6.11 -17.47
CA MET A 110 3.42 6.39 -18.47
C MET A 110 4.04 7.27 -19.57
N GLN A 111 3.80 6.96 -20.83
CA GLN A 111 4.28 7.73 -21.96
C GLN A 111 3.32 8.91 -22.27
N ALA A 112 3.84 9.98 -22.85
CA ALA A 112 3.04 11.17 -23.14
C ALA A 112 1.92 10.93 -24.14
N ASP A 113 2.06 9.95 -25.05
CA ASP A 113 1.08 9.57 -26.08
C ASP A 113 0.03 8.57 -25.57
N GLU A 114 0.09 8.17 -24.30
CA GLU A 114 -0.85 7.23 -23.68
C GLU A 114 -2.01 7.91 -22.94
N TYR A 115 -2.03 9.24 -22.85
CA TYR A 115 -3.09 9.96 -22.14
C TYR A 115 -4.47 9.73 -22.71
N ASP A 116 -4.60 9.61 -24.02
CA ASP A 116 -5.88 9.34 -24.67
C ASP A 116 -6.41 7.96 -24.27
N LEU A 117 -5.55 6.94 -24.22
CA LEU A 117 -5.91 5.59 -23.76
C LEU A 117 -6.36 5.61 -22.28
N LEU A 118 -5.64 6.34 -21.43
CA LEU A 118 -6.00 6.48 -20.01
C LEU A 118 -7.34 7.20 -19.82
N ILE A 119 -7.63 8.20 -20.65
CA ILE A 119 -8.87 8.99 -20.55
C ILE A 119 -10.06 8.18 -21.08
N ASP A 120 -9.87 7.45 -22.17
CA ASP A 120 -10.93 6.66 -22.81
C ASP A 120 -11.35 5.45 -21.97
N ASP A 121 -10.38 4.67 -21.48
CA ASP A 121 -10.63 3.54 -20.58
C ASP A 121 -9.49 3.39 -19.57
N PRO A 122 -9.59 4.07 -18.40
CA PRO A 122 -8.57 3.99 -17.36
C PRO A 122 -8.36 2.57 -16.82
N THR A 123 -9.39 1.73 -16.81
CA THR A 123 -9.28 0.35 -16.31
C THR A 123 -8.47 -0.52 -17.26
N ASP A 124 -8.76 -0.43 -18.55
CA ASP A 124 -8.02 -1.15 -19.59
C ASP A 124 -6.55 -0.70 -19.61
N TYR A 125 -6.32 0.63 -19.58
CA TYR A 125 -4.97 1.19 -19.53
C TYR A 125 -4.17 0.70 -18.31
N LEU A 126 -4.76 0.76 -17.11
CA LEU A 126 -4.08 0.30 -15.90
C LEU A 126 -3.76 -1.20 -15.97
N LEU A 127 -4.69 -2.01 -16.42
CA LEU A 127 -4.54 -3.47 -16.46
C LEU A 127 -3.50 -3.93 -17.48
N HIS A 128 -3.54 -3.38 -18.70
CA HIS A 128 -2.75 -3.88 -19.83
C HIS A 128 -1.41 -3.17 -20.02
N TYR A 129 -1.30 -1.92 -19.57
CA TYR A 129 -0.12 -1.08 -19.81
C TYR A 129 0.63 -0.73 -18.54
N TYR A 130 -0.05 -0.13 -17.57
CA TYR A 130 0.61 0.44 -16.39
C TYR A 130 1.08 -0.63 -15.40
N LEU A 131 0.17 -1.51 -14.93
CA LEU A 131 0.51 -2.56 -13.96
C LEU A 131 1.64 -3.48 -14.43
N PRO A 132 1.69 -3.94 -15.70
CA PRO A 132 2.81 -4.71 -16.22
C PRO A 132 4.18 -4.01 -16.19
N ARG A 133 4.18 -2.67 -16.20
CA ARG A 133 5.41 -1.86 -16.14
C ARG A 133 5.88 -1.61 -14.72
N VAL A 134 4.96 -1.39 -13.79
CA VAL A 134 5.30 -1.04 -12.41
C VAL A 134 5.53 -2.24 -11.51
N ALA A 135 5.13 -3.45 -11.96
CA ALA A 135 5.29 -4.70 -11.25
C ALA A 135 5.65 -5.85 -12.22
N GLY A 136 6.91 -6.29 -12.19
CA GLY A 136 7.42 -7.36 -13.06
C GLY A 136 6.64 -8.67 -12.95
N GLY A 137 6.07 -8.94 -11.78
CA GLY A 137 5.19 -10.09 -11.55
C GLY A 137 3.88 -10.05 -12.33
N LEU A 138 3.47 -8.89 -12.85
CA LEU A 138 2.21 -8.70 -13.58
C LEU A 138 2.41 -8.49 -15.09
N ARG A 139 3.61 -8.72 -15.62
CA ARG A 139 3.89 -8.54 -17.06
C ARG A 139 3.00 -9.35 -17.98
N GLY A 140 2.51 -10.51 -17.54
CA GLY A 140 1.58 -11.32 -18.29
C GLY A 140 0.24 -10.62 -18.62
N PHE A 141 -0.17 -9.64 -17.80
CA PHE A 141 -1.42 -8.91 -18.03
C PHE A 141 -1.41 -8.09 -19.32
N ALA A 142 -0.24 -7.69 -19.83
CA ALA A 142 -0.14 -7.07 -21.14
C ALA A 142 -0.62 -7.95 -22.31
N LYS A 143 -0.80 -9.26 -22.07
CA LYS A 143 -1.31 -10.23 -23.07
C LYS A 143 -2.82 -10.45 -22.98
N LEU A 144 -3.49 -9.95 -21.96
CA LEU A 144 -4.94 -10.01 -21.86
C LEU A 144 -5.58 -9.18 -22.98
N MET A 145 -6.78 -9.53 -23.33
CA MET A 145 -7.62 -8.74 -24.24
C MET A 145 -8.62 -7.95 -23.41
N SER A 146 -9.02 -6.77 -23.91
CA SER A 146 -10.06 -5.98 -23.25
C SER A 146 -11.35 -6.81 -23.07
N PRO A 147 -12.03 -6.72 -21.92
CA PRO A 147 -13.35 -7.32 -21.74
C PRO A 147 -14.38 -6.85 -22.79
N LEU A 148 -14.21 -5.69 -23.40
CA LEU A 148 -15.06 -5.21 -24.48
C LEU A 148 -14.99 -6.11 -25.72
N ASP A 149 -13.87 -6.77 -25.97
CA ASP A 149 -13.72 -7.72 -27.07
C ASP A 149 -14.60 -8.98 -26.93
N MET A 150 -15.17 -9.19 -25.74
CA MET A 150 -16.06 -10.31 -25.44
C MET A 150 -17.55 -10.01 -25.70
N VAL A 151 -17.88 -8.76 -26.00
CA VAL A 151 -19.30 -8.32 -26.16
C VAL A 151 -20.02 -9.08 -27.29
N GLU A 152 -19.30 -9.53 -28.30
CA GLU A 152 -19.84 -10.41 -29.34
C GLU A 152 -19.51 -11.87 -29.01
N ILE A 153 -20.48 -12.77 -29.20
CA ILE A 153 -20.32 -14.22 -28.95
C ILE A 153 -19.10 -14.79 -29.71
N VAL A 154 -18.79 -14.23 -30.87
CA VAL A 154 -17.65 -14.62 -31.71
C VAL A 154 -16.31 -14.24 -31.08
N GLY A 155 -16.24 -13.17 -30.27
CA GLY A 155 -15.04 -12.74 -29.58
C GLY A 155 -14.72 -13.54 -28.30
N GLY A 156 -15.70 -14.25 -27.74
CA GLY A 156 -15.57 -14.96 -26.46
C GLY A 156 -14.46 -16.02 -26.42
N PRO A 157 -14.37 -16.97 -27.39
CA PRO A 157 -13.31 -17.98 -27.35
C PRO A 157 -11.89 -17.39 -27.42
N PRO A 158 -11.52 -16.46 -28.32
CA PRO A 158 -10.21 -15.81 -28.31
C PRO A 158 -9.90 -15.11 -27.00
N TRP A 159 -10.85 -14.40 -26.41
CA TRP A 159 -10.70 -13.74 -25.12
C TRP A 159 -10.42 -14.76 -24.00
N MET A 160 -11.19 -15.85 -23.92
CA MET A 160 -10.97 -16.90 -22.92
C MET A 160 -9.62 -17.60 -23.08
N MET A 161 -9.14 -17.80 -24.30
CA MET A 161 -7.84 -18.42 -24.56
C MET A 161 -6.67 -17.62 -23.98
N ARG A 162 -6.79 -16.29 -23.89
CA ARG A 162 -5.75 -15.44 -23.27
C ARG A 162 -5.53 -15.74 -21.80
N TRP A 163 -6.58 -16.13 -21.09
CA TRP A 163 -6.46 -16.52 -19.69
C TRP A 163 -5.69 -17.83 -19.47
N ALA A 164 -5.55 -18.65 -20.49
CA ALA A 164 -4.75 -19.87 -20.48
C ALA A 164 -3.27 -19.63 -20.92
N ASP A 165 -2.91 -18.42 -21.33
CA ASP A 165 -1.52 -18.08 -21.66
C ASP A 165 -0.63 -18.29 -20.42
N PRO A 166 0.53 -18.99 -20.53
CA PRO A 166 1.39 -19.29 -19.37
C PRO A 166 1.86 -18.06 -18.61
N ASP A 167 2.12 -16.93 -19.26
CA ASP A 167 2.57 -15.71 -18.59
C ASP A 167 1.42 -15.04 -17.83
N VAL A 168 0.20 -15.11 -18.37
CA VAL A 168 -1.02 -14.65 -17.68
C VAL A 168 -1.24 -15.50 -16.43
N GLN A 169 -1.17 -16.81 -16.54
CA GLN A 169 -1.33 -17.73 -15.41
C GLN A 169 -0.27 -17.46 -14.32
N ALA A 170 1.00 -17.30 -14.70
CA ALA A 170 2.07 -16.97 -13.76
C ALA A 170 1.82 -15.63 -13.05
N SER A 171 1.30 -14.62 -13.75
CA SER A 171 0.95 -13.32 -13.14
C SER A 171 -0.23 -13.44 -12.17
N LEU A 172 -1.24 -14.24 -12.49
CA LEU A 172 -2.37 -14.52 -11.59
C LEU A 172 -1.95 -15.28 -10.33
N GLU A 173 -1.04 -16.25 -10.46
CA GLU A 173 -0.48 -16.97 -9.30
C GLU A 173 0.27 -16.02 -8.37
N LYS A 174 1.13 -15.15 -8.92
CA LYS A 174 1.85 -14.12 -8.15
C LYS A 174 0.90 -13.14 -7.48
N LEU A 175 -0.11 -12.64 -8.19
CA LEU A 175 -1.10 -11.74 -7.61
C LEU A 175 -1.89 -12.40 -6.48
N THR A 176 -2.27 -13.67 -6.65
CA THR A 176 -2.94 -14.46 -5.61
C THR A 176 -2.05 -14.65 -4.39
N ALA A 177 -0.78 -14.97 -4.58
CA ALA A 177 0.19 -15.15 -3.50
C ALA A 177 0.44 -13.82 -2.76
N ALA A 178 0.64 -12.72 -3.49
CA ALA A 178 0.79 -11.38 -2.90
C ALA A 178 -0.46 -10.94 -2.12
N GLY A 179 -1.65 -11.27 -2.64
CA GLY A 179 -2.92 -11.02 -1.95
C GLY A 179 -3.02 -11.74 -0.61
N ARG A 180 -2.51 -12.97 -0.50
CA ARG A 180 -2.45 -13.72 0.78
C ARG A 180 -1.51 -13.04 1.78
N GLU A 181 -0.34 -12.59 1.33
CA GLU A 181 0.61 -11.85 2.18
C GLU A 181 0.03 -10.49 2.63
N ALA A 182 -0.62 -9.76 1.73
CA ALA A 182 -1.31 -8.52 2.08
C ALA A 182 -2.44 -8.75 3.09
N ALA A 183 -3.19 -9.85 2.96
CA ALA A 183 -4.21 -10.25 3.94
C ALA A 183 -3.61 -10.63 5.29
N ALA A 184 -2.47 -11.31 5.32
CA ALA A 184 -1.75 -11.65 6.55
C ALA A 184 -1.27 -10.37 7.27
N TRP A 185 -0.71 -9.42 6.53
CA TRP A 185 -0.34 -8.09 7.04
C TRP A 185 -1.56 -7.34 7.59
N GLY A 186 -2.65 -7.24 6.81
CA GLY A 186 -3.88 -6.58 7.22
C GLY A 186 -4.51 -7.20 8.46
N GLY A 187 -4.46 -8.54 8.56
CA GLY A 187 -4.93 -9.31 9.73
C GLY A 187 -4.18 -8.98 11.03
N LYS A 188 -2.98 -8.41 10.96
CA LYS A 188 -2.22 -7.92 12.11
C LYS A 188 -2.43 -6.41 12.34
N VAL A 189 -2.36 -5.61 11.28
CA VAL A 189 -2.35 -4.14 11.35
C VAL A 189 -3.74 -3.57 11.68
N TYR A 190 -4.81 -4.07 11.08
CA TYR A 190 -6.14 -3.53 11.34
C TYR A 190 -6.64 -3.76 12.79
N PRO A 191 -6.43 -4.94 13.42
CA PRO A 191 -6.73 -5.10 14.83
C PRO A 191 -5.92 -4.17 15.74
N LEU A 192 -4.64 -3.89 15.42
CA LEU A 192 -3.84 -2.89 16.13
C LEU A 192 -4.52 -1.52 16.11
N LEU A 193 -4.94 -1.05 14.93
CA LEU A 193 -5.61 0.25 14.80
C LEU A 193 -6.92 0.28 15.61
N GLY A 194 -7.71 -0.78 15.54
CA GLY A 194 -8.94 -0.92 16.34
C GLY A 194 -8.68 -0.86 17.84
N ARG A 195 -7.62 -1.52 18.31
CA ARG A 195 -7.17 -1.46 19.70
C ARG A 195 -6.77 -0.05 20.13
N LEU A 196 -5.93 0.62 19.36
CA LEU A 196 -5.47 1.99 19.65
C LEU A 196 -6.63 2.99 19.70
N VAL A 197 -7.61 2.87 18.80
CA VAL A 197 -8.84 3.69 18.84
C VAL A 197 -9.66 3.42 20.11
N ALA A 198 -9.73 2.18 20.57
CA ALA A 198 -10.45 1.83 21.79
C ALA A 198 -9.77 2.29 23.06
N GLU A 199 -8.42 2.34 23.07
CA GLU A 199 -7.61 2.82 24.19
C GLU A 199 -7.64 4.36 24.30
N GLY A 200 -7.89 5.10 23.22
CA GLY A 200 -8.04 6.57 23.22
C GLY A 200 -6.96 7.32 22.53
#